data_b786a50b518cc197c893d731ee56c92f
#
_entry.id   b786a50b518cc197c893d731ee56c92f
#
_cell.length_a   1.000
_cell.length_b   1.000
_cell.length_c   1.000
_cell.angle_alpha   90.00
_cell.angle_beta   90.00
_cell.angle_gamma   90.00
#
_symmetry.space_group_name_H-M   'P 1'
#
loop_
_entity.id
_entity.type
_entity.pdbx_description
1 polymer ?
#
loop_
_entity_poly.entity_id
_entity_poly.type
_entity_poly.pdbx_seq_one_letter_code
_entity_poly.pdbx_strand_id
1 'polypeptide(L)'
;MNVRDLLAIPILSDAKVVAGASGLARNVQSVNMMDAPDIIDFLKPNELLVTTGYGLKDRPGALVDLVRQMAQKGCAGLGIKIRRFLPETPPEMARAADEWALPIIELPYQPSLGEIVNQTINFILEKRAEELRYALDIHRSFTTLVFRGRGVGAVVENLGALLGCPVQLLDPGFRVIAASSGHGKLDPRCRDALLTHLRSLNGSIPDMTAFSLLESTNPPMTFTLFPVRTHRQQNGFLVVYGCPFESGVYPRLAVEQAVNVMAFDLLKRQAVEENTRRMKNEFFTDFLSGDIGSRREIINLGKLYGLRENQPYVCAVCRIDDRLEEQVGGLEERRRRLRDAVYDRLETALEEVTSGGVLFTRGESFVLLRPAKEYGVREEHEMAAWLRSVQEEIARWVGVSVSFGLSPCIRHFYELPRAYREGESALHMGYRSGRRRFIQPYRAKELADLFRWIPREDLIQFYENSLNDLAHPADKEKLDLLHTLSVYLDNNCQIAETAKQLYVHRNTVVYRLDKCKELIGRDLKEPDVTLRLRVALLIRGLMYGKEAEGVPGNHG
;
A
#
# COMPACT_ATOMS: atom_id res chain seq x y z
N MET A 1 -10.00 22.54 30.95
CA MET A 1 -9.79 23.16 32.29
C MET A 1 -10.75 22.49 33.27
N ASN A 2 -10.36 22.25 34.51
CA ASN A 2 -11.20 21.59 35.53
C ASN A 2 -11.53 22.54 36.69
N VAL A 3 -12.39 22.09 37.61
CA VAL A 3 -12.83 22.89 38.77
C VAL A 3 -11.65 23.28 39.68
N ARG A 4 -10.66 22.40 39.81
CA ARG A 4 -9.44 22.69 40.62
C ARG A 4 -8.65 23.85 40.03
N ASP A 5 -8.58 23.95 38.70
CA ASP A 5 -7.87 25.04 38.01
C ASP A 5 -8.57 26.38 38.24
N LEU A 6 -9.91 26.39 38.36
CA LEU A 6 -10.69 27.58 38.67
C LEU A 6 -10.40 28.13 40.05
N LEU A 7 -10.16 27.30 41.04
CA LEU A 7 -9.86 27.75 42.41
C LEU A 7 -8.50 28.50 42.52
N ALA A 8 -7.65 28.41 41.47
CA ALA A 8 -6.42 29.18 41.37
C ALA A 8 -6.64 30.64 40.90
N ILE A 9 -7.83 31.01 40.50
CA ILE A 9 -8.14 32.40 40.07
C ILE A 9 -8.08 33.33 41.27
N PRO A 10 -7.43 34.51 41.18
CA PRO A 10 -7.27 35.42 42.32
C PRO A 10 -8.60 35.80 43.02
N ILE A 11 -9.70 36.00 42.28
CA ILE A 11 -11.01 36.33 42.86
C ILE A 11 -11.64 35.17 43.65
N LEU A 12 -11.17 33.95 43.46
CA LEU A 12 -11.58 32.72 44.14
C LEU A 12 -10.54 32.23 45.18
N SER A 13 -9.48 33.01 45.49
CA SER A 13 -8.41 32.63 46.43
C SER A 13 -8.94 32.24 47.80
N ASP A 14 -10.00 32.93 48.27
CA ASP A 14 -10.66 32.68 49.55
C ASP A 14 -11.81 31.68 49.45
N ALA A 15 -12.08 31.13 48.29
CA ALA A 15 -13.11 30.11 48.08
C ALA A 15 -12.71 28.79 48.74
N LYS A 16 -13.70 28.09 49.32
CA LYS A 16 -13.47 26.82 50.01
C LYS A 16 -14.35 25.71 49.40
N VAL A 17 -13.74 24.56 49.15
CA VAL A 17 -14.51 23.36 48.78
C VAL A 17 -15.13 22.80 50.07
N VAL A 18 -16.44 22.85 50.19
CA VAL A 18 -17.16 22.42 51.38
C VAL A 18 -17.68 20.99 51.29
N ALA A 19 -17.86 20.47 50.10
CA ALA A 19 -18.25 19.09 49.83
C ALA A 19 -17.95 18.71 48.38
N GLY A 20 -18.01 17.42 48.04
CA GLY A 20 -17.85 16.92 46.68
C GLY A 20 -16.39 17.01 46.15
N ALA A 21 -15.38 16.97 47.01
CA ALA A 21 -13.98 17.15 46.64
C ALA A 21 -13.48 16.12 45.60
N SER A 22 -14.04 14.92 45.56
CA SER A 22 -13.76 13.91 44.54
C SER A 22 -14.11 14.35 43.11
N GLY A 23 -14.99 15.34 42.97
CA GLY A 23 -15.42 15.90 41.70
C GLY A 23 -14.59 17.07 41.16
N LEU A 24 -13.50 17.48 41.82
CA LEU A 24 -12.66 18.61 41.41
C LEU A 24 -12.00 18.45 40.04
N ALA A 25 -11.93 17.23 39.52
CA ALA A 25 -11.46 16.94 38.18
C ALA A 25 -12.53 17.17 37.09
N ARG A 26 -13.78 17.50 37.43
CA ARG A 26 -14.83 17.78 36.45
C ARG A 26 -14.44 18.97 35.57
N ASN A 27 -14.75 18.83 34.27
CA ASN A 27 -14.43 19.85 33.29
C ASN A 27 -15.36 21.08 33.45
N VAL A 28 -14.82 22.28 33.27
CA VAL A 28 -15.58 23.55 33.27
C VAL A 28 -15.43 24.21 31.91
N GLN A 29 -16.57 24.47 31.27
CA GLN A 29 -16.62 25.15 29.97
C GLN A 29 -17.23 26.53 30.02
N SER A 30 -18.14 26.73 30.93
CA SER A 30 -18.84 28.00 31.13
C SER A 30 -19.27 28.16 32.59
N VAL A 31 -19.67 29.37 32.93
CA VAL A 31 -20.24 29.74 34.24
C VAL A 31 -21.60 30.34 34.02
N ASN A 32 -22.57 29.90 34.79
CA ASN A 32 -23.94 30.44 34.80
C ASN A 32 -24.25 31.05 36.17
N MET A 33 -25.00 32.15 36.19
CA MET A 33 -25.43 32.84 37.41
C MET A 33 -26.95 32.96 37.43
N MET A 34 -27.59 32.35 38.39
CA MET A 34 -29.03 32.39 38.51
C MET A 34 -29.47 32.06 39.94
N ASP A 35 -30.48 32.79 40.42
CA ASP A 35 -31.13 32.59 41.73
C ASP A 35 -32.58 32.12 41.61
N ALA A 36 -33.05 31.78 40.42
CA ALA A 36 -34.41 31.30 40.18
C ALA A 36 -34.61 29.84 40.59
N PRO A 37 -35.79 29.43 41.07
CA PRO A 37 -36.04 28.05 41.51
C PRO A 37 -35.98 27.02 40.38
N ASP A 38 -36.18 27.41 39.12
CA ASP A 38 -36.20 26.62 37.91
C ASP A 38 -34.83 26.60 37.17
N ILE A 39 -33.76 27.05 37.84
CA ILE A 39 -32.39 27.14 37.28
C ILE A 39 -31.94 25.86 36.56
N ILE A 40 -32.36 24.74 37.10
CA ILE A 40 -31.91 23.44 36.59
C ILE A 40 -32.24 23.24 35.09
N ASP A 41 -33.38 23.78 34.63
CA ASP A 41 -33.80 23.60 33.22
C ASP A 41 -32.89 24.32 32.24
N PHE A 42 -32.18 25.35 32.68
CA PHE A 42 -31.28 26.18 31.88
C PHE A 42 -29.81 25.75 31.94
N LEU A 43 -29.42 24.86 32.86
CA LEU A 43 -28.06 24.41 33.01
C LEU A 43 -27.67 23.38 31.94
N LYS A 44 -26.45 23.52 31.47
CA LYS A 44 -25.82 22.61 30.49
C LYS A 44 -24.71 21.79 31.13
N PRO A 45 -24.33 20.65 30.51
CA PRO A 45 -23.13 19.88 30.94
C PRO A 45 -21.89 20.77 30.98
N ASN A 46 -21.03 20.53 31.94
CA ASN A 46 -19.75 21.25 32.16
C ASN A 46 -19.92 22.74 32.55
N GLU A 47 -21.13 23.18 32.98
CA GLU A 47 -21.31 24.51 33.55
C GLU A 47 -21.09 24.53 35.07
N LEU A 48 -20.43 25.58 35.56
CA LEU A 48 -20.39 25.92 36.97
C LEU A 48 -21.56 26.85 37.28
N LEU A 49 -22.46 26.47 38.17
CA LEU A 49 -23.52 27.38 38.65
C LEU A 49 -22.95 28.23 39.77
N VAL A 50 -23.20 29.54 39.70
CA VAL A 50 -22.89 30.52 40.75
C VAL A 50 -24.20 31.15 41.24
N THR A 51 -24.49 31.03 42.53
CA THR A 51 -25.74 31.46 43.12
C THR A 51 -25.58 32.06 44.53
N THR A 52 -26.54 32.88 44.96
CA THR A 52 -26.64 33.29 46.36
C THR A 52 -27.43 32.26 47.20
N GLY A 53 -28.15 31.35 46.54
CA GLY A 53 -29.08 30.42 47.20
C GLY A 53 -30.36 31.07 47.74
N TYR A 54 -30.63 32.34 47.41
CA TYR A 54 -31.78 33.10 47.95
C TYR A 54 -33.11 32.41 47.61
N GLY A 55 -33.30 31.95 46.38
CA GLY A 55 -34.56 31.32 45.95
C GLY A 55 -34.84 29.95 46.61
N LEU A 56 -33.84 29.37 47.29
CA LEU A 56 -33.95 28.04 47.90
C LEU A 56 -33.69 28.05 49.44
N LYS A 57 -33.49 29.22 50.04
CA LYS A 57 -33.11 29.42 51.45
C LYS A 57 -34.06 28.74 52.42
N ASP A 58 -35.37 28.77 52.12
CA ASP A 58 -36.43 28.25 52.98
C ASP A 58 -36.81 26.79 52.67
N ARG A 59 -36.08 26.12 51.74
CA ARG A 59 -36.35 24.78 51.28
C ARG A 59 -35.07 23.93 51.23
N PRO A 60 -34.58 23.38 52.35
CA PRO A 60 -33.33 22.61 52.38
C PRO A 60 -33.36 21.38 51.46
N GLY A 61 -34.51 20.70 51.30
CA GLY A 61 -34.70 19.57 50.39
C GLY A 61 -34.50 19.95 48.93
N ALA A 62 -34.90 21.19 48.53
CA ALA A 62 -34.70 21.67 47.15
C ALA A 62 -33.22 21.88 46.80
N LEU A 63 -32.35 22.20 47.79
CA LEU A 63 -30.91 22.29 47.60
C LEU A 63 -30.30 20.91 47.35
N VAL A 64 -30.77 19.86 48.01
CA VAL A 64 -30.33 18.47 47.80
C VAL A 64 -30.75 18.00 46.40
N ASP A 65 -31.99 18.28 45.99
CA ASP A 65 -32.48 17.94 44.67
C ASP A 65 -31.73 18.68 43.55
N LEU A 66 -31.36 19.96 43.76
CA LEU A 66 -30.51 20.73 42.84
C LEU A 66 -29.17 20.06 42.63
N VAL A 67 -28.47 19.68 43.71
CA VAL A 67 -27.19 18.99 43.64
C VAL A 67 -27.29 17.70 42.83
N ARG A 68 -28.32 16.87 43.11
CA ARG A 68 -28.55 15.60 42.41
C ARG A 68 -28.79 15.83 40.91
N GLN A 69 -29.68 16.75 40.58
CA GLN A 69 -30.03 17.06 39.17
C GLN A 69 -28.86 17.68 38.43
N MET A 70 -28.07 18.55 39.03
CA MET A 70 -26.82 19.09 38.45
C MET A 70 -25.82 18.01 38.16
N ALA A 71 -25.66 17.06 39.09
CA ALA A 71 -24.75 15.94 38.91
C ALA A 71 -25.20 15.03 37.74
N GLN A 72 -26.50 14.73 37.64
CA GLN A 72 -27.11 13.96 36.55
C GLN A 72 -26.97 14.65 35.20
N LYS A 73 -27.13 15.97 35.14
CA LYS A 73 -26.89 16.77 33.92
C LYS A 73 -25.41 16.90 33.55
N GLY A 74 -24.49 16.43 34.39
CA GLY A 74 -23.05 16.52 34.15
C GLY A 74 -22.48 17.93 34.36
N CYS A 75 -23.13 18.77 35.22
CA CYS A 75 -22.60 20.07 35.60
C CYS A 75 -21.23 19.95 36.28
N ALA A 76 -20.42 21.01 36.19
CA ALA A 76 -19.07 21.05 36.72
C ALA A 76 -19.06 21.18 38.26
N GLY A 77 -19.95 21.97 38.83
CA GLY A 77 -20.02 22.22 40.26
C GLY A 77 -21.00 23.35 40.63
N LEU A 78 -21.12 23.60 41.91
CA LEU A 78 -21.99 24.66 42.47
C LEU A 78 -21.14 25.62 43.33
N GLY A 79 -21.02 26.86 42.90
CA GLY A 79 -20.49 27.96 43.71
C GLY A 79 -21.62 28.68 44.43
N ILE A 80 -21.59 28.75 45.75
CA ILE A 80 -22.63 29.35 46.55
C ILE A 80 -22.09 30.35 47.54
N LYS A 81 -22.71 31.53 47.65
CA LYS A 81 -22.42 32.54 48.71
C LYS A 81 -23.09 32.12 50.02
N ILE A 82 -22.49 31.19 50.72
CA ILE A 82 -22.86 30.81 52.06
C ILE A 82 -22.65 32.04 52.98
N ARG A 83 -23.34 32.16 54.04
CA ARG A 83 -23.34 33.28 55.02
C ARG A 83 -24.08 34.55 54.54
N ARG A 84 -24.58 34.61 53.30
CA ARG A 84 -25.41 35.72 52.87
C ARG A 84 -26.90 35.46 53.17
N PHE A 85 -27.41 34.29 52.86
CA PHE A 85 -28.78 33.86 53.07
C PHE A 85 -28.91 32.48 53.71
N LEU A 86 -27.82 31.73 53.75
CA LEU A 86 -27.69 30.44 54.44
C LEU A 86 -26.60 30.60 55.52
N PRO A 87 -26.85 30.24 56.79
CA PRO A 87 -25.87 30.36 57.88
C PRO A 87 -24.66 29.44 57.67
N GLU A 88 -24.89 28.24 57.17
CA GLU A 88 -23.91 27.23 56.86
C GLU A 88 -24.42 26.31 55.75
N THR A 89 -23.53 25.45 55.22
CA THR A 89 -23.92 24.43 54.20
C THR A 89 -24.76 23.35 54.88
N PRO A 90 -26.00 23.09 54.42
CA PRO A 90 -26.84 22.04 54.98
C PRO A 90 -26.14 20.65 54.91
N PRO A 91 -26.10 19.89 56.03
CA PRO A 91 -25.37 18.59 56.06
C PRO A 91 -25.90 17.56 55.03
N GLU A 92 -27.18 17.63 54.71
CA GLU A 92 -27.82 16.77 53.68
C GLU A 92 -27.33 17.11 52.28
N MET A 93 -27.20 18.42 52.00
CA MET A 93 -26.65 18.89 50.73
C MET A 93 -25.16 18.48 50.57
N ALA A 94 -24.39 18.59 51.62
CA ALA A 94 -22.98 18.16 51.61
C ALA A 94 -22.85 16.66 51.36
N ARG A 95 -23.68 15.84 52.04
CA ARG A 95 -23.71 14.37 51.77
C ARG A 95 -24.10 14.04 50.33
N ALA A 96 -25.09 14.68 49.78
CA ALA A 96 -25.46 14.50 48.40
C ALA A 96 -24.33 14.89 47.43
N ALA A 97 -23.61 15.97 47.72
CA ALA A 97 -22.47 16.42 46.92
C ALA A 97 -21.32 15.41 46.93
N ASP A 98 -21.02 14.82 48.06
CA ASP A 98 -20.00 13.78 48.20
C ASP A 98 -20.40 12.47 47.46
N GLU A 99 -21.68 12.07 47.62
CA GLU A 99 -22.22 10.86 46.94
C GLU A 99 -22.18 11.00 45.41
N TRP A 100 -22.52 12.14 44.89
CA TRP A 100 -22.57 12.38 43.44
C TRP A 100 -21.28 13.01 42.89
N ALA A 101 -20.24 13.15 43.70
CA ALA A 101 -18.98 13.77 43.31
C ALA A 101 -19.18 15.12 42.59
N LEU A 102 -20.10 15.99 43.12
CA LEU A 102 -20.34 17.34 42.60
C LEU A 102 -19.71 18.37 43.54
N PRO A 103 -18.64 19.10 43.13
CA PRO A 103 -18.01 20.08 44.01
C PRO A 103 -18.97 21.18 44.41
N ILE A 104 -19.08 21.43 45.73
CA ILE A 104 -19.72 22.64 46.29
C ILE A 104 -18.62 23.57 46.79
N ILE A 105 -18.62 24.79 46.27
CA ILE A 105 -17.62 25.82 46.52
C ILE A 105 -18.29 26.94 47.29
N GLU A 106 -17.85 27.19 48.53
CA GLU A 106 -18.19 28.41 49.25
C GLU A 106 -17.45 29.60 48.62
N LEU A 107 -18.21 30.53 48.06
CA LEU A 107 -17.68 31.70 47.36
C LEU A 107 -17.28 32.79 48.32
N PRO A 108 -16.26 33.62 48.03
CA PRO A 108 -15.86 34.76 48.84
C PRO A 108 -17.02 35.76 49.02
N TYR A 109 -17.12 36.39 50.19
CA TYR A 109 -18.22 37.31 50.52
C TYR A 109 -18.09 38.66 49.77
N GLN A 110 -16.89 39.20 49.66
CA GLN A 110 -16.65 40.57 49.14
C GLN A 110 -16.96 40.73 47.63
N PRO A 111 -16.43 39.93 46.69
CA PRO A 111 -16.75 40.16 45.27
C PRO A 111 -18.22 39.89 44.99
N SER A 112 -18.86 40.68 44.13
CA SER A 112 -20.20 40.43 43.66
C SER A 112 -20.23 39.14 42.81
N LEU A 113 -21.40 38.49 42.67
CA LEU A 113 -21.52 37.32 41.79
C LEU A 113 -21.17 37.64 40.32
N GLY A 114 -21.56 38.85 39.86
CA GLY A 114 -21.22 39.34 38.53
C GLY A 114 -19.71 39.46 38.30
N GLU A 115 -18.98 39.96 39.28
CA GLU A 115 -17.49 40.01 39.21
C GLU A 115 -16.86 38.62 39.19
N ILE A 116 -17.37 37.69 40.00
CA ILE A 116 -16.89 36.31 40.03
C ILE A 116 -17.15 35.69 38.65
N VAL A 117 -18.34 35.81 38.10
CA VAL A 117 -18.70 35.25 36.76
C VAL A 117 -17.83 35.87 35.68
N ASN A 118 -17.70 37.20 35.63
CA ASN A 118 -16.90 37.87 34.60
C ASN A 118 -15.42 37.44 34.63
N GLN A 119 -14.80 37.43 35.82
CA GLN A 119 -13.40 37.05 35.96
C GLN A 119 -13.20 35.57 35.65
N THR A 120 -14.15 34.70 36.03
CA THR A 120 -14.06 33.27 35.73
C THR A 120 -14.23 33.01 34.22
N ILE A 121 -15.17 33.69 33.55
CA ILE A 121 -15.35 33.60 32.10
C ILE A 121 -14.10 34.10 31.38
N ASN A 122 -13.54 35.25 31.78
CA ASN A 122 -12.32 35.77 31.17
C ASN A 122 -11.15 34.79 31.29
N PHE A 123 -10.97 34.22 32.47
CA PHE A 123 -9.93 33.22 32.71
C PHE A 123 -10.13 31.97 31.82
N ILE A 124 -11.37 31.47 31.67
CA ILE A 124 -11.69 30.36 30.77
C ILE A 124 -11.32 30.72 29.32
N LEU A 125 -11.68 31.91 28.87
CA LEU A 125 -11.41 32.38 27.51
C LEU A 125 -9.91 32.59 27.27
N GLU A 126 -9.19 33.18 28.22
CA GLU A 126 -7.75 33.36 28.15
C GLU A 126 -7.04 32.01 28.03
N LYS A 127 -7.42 31.05 28.87
CA LYS A 127 -6.83 29.69 28.87
C LYS A 127 -7.04 28.98 27.53
N ARG A 128 -8.24 29.05 26.99
CA ARG A 128 -8.55 28.51 25.65
C ARG A 128 -7.78 29.22 24.54
N ALA A 129 -7.63 30.54 24.64
CA ALA A 129 -6.84 31.31 23.69
C ALA A 129 -5.36 30.94 23.73
N GLU A 130 -4.79 30.69 24.92
CA GLU A 130 -3.43 30.19 25.08
C GLU A 130 -3.24 28.80 24.43
N GLU A 131 -4.15 27.86 24.72
CA GLU A 131 -4.13 26.52 24.14
C GLU A 131 -4.18 26.59 22.61
N LEU A 132 -5.06 27.44 22.07
CA LEU A 132 -5.19 27.64 20.63
C LEU A 132 -3.93 28.28 20.00
N ARG A 133 -3.37 29.31 20.64
CA ARG A 133 -2.12 29.92 20.18
C ARG A 133 -0.99 28.90 20.15
N TYR A 134 -0.84 28.15 21.23
CA TYR A 134 0.16 27.08 21.30
C TYR A 134 -0.01 26.07 20.16
N ALA A 135 -1.24 25.58 19.92
CA ALA A 135 -1.52 24.64 18.83
C ALA A 135 -1.18 25.24 17.46
N LEU A 136 -1.51 26.53 17.23
CA LEU A 136 -1.17 27.22 15.98
C LEU A 136 0.33 27.41 15.78
N ASP A 137 1.06 27.77 16.82
CA ASP A 137 2.51 27.98 16.75
C ASP A 137 3.24 26.66 16.46
N ILE A 138 2.84 25.58 17.14
CA ILE A 138 3.33 24.23 16.86
C ILE A 138 3.01 23.81 15.43
N HIS A 139 1.74 24.00 15.00
CA HIS A 139 1.33 23.67 13.63
C HIS A 139 2.18 24.42 12.59
N ARG A 140 2.39 25.72 12.76
CA ARG A 140 3.24 26.54 11.88
C ARG A 140 4.68 26.05 11.87
N SER A 141 5.22 25.72 13.03
CA SER A 141 6.58 25.21 13.14
C SER A 141 6.75 23.91 12.35
N PHE A 142 5.89 22.92 12.58
CA PHE A 142 5.96 21.62 11.88
C PHE A 142 5.69 21.75 10.37
N THR A 143 4.71 22.56 9.99
CA THR A 143 4.38 22.82 8.58
C THR A 143 5.58 23.47 7.86
N THR A 144 6.27 24.42 8.51
CA THR A 144 7.46 25.07 7.96
C THR A 144 8.59 24.06 7.72
N LEU A 145 8.78 23.08 8.60
CA LEU A 145 9.79 22.03 8.42
C LEU A 145 9.51 21.18 7.17
N VAL A 146 8.24 20.81 6.95
CA VAL A 146 7.82 20.05 5.79
C VAL A 146 7.98 20.85 4.50
N PHE A 147 7.54 22.13 4.49
CA PHE A 147 7.68 22.99 3.31
C PHE A 147 9.13 23.30 2.93
N ARG A 148 10.03 23.35 3.91
CA ARG A 148 11.48 23.49 3.65
C ARG A 148 12.15 22.19 3.16
N GLY A 149 11.39 21.15 2.88
CA GLY A 149 11.90 19.87 2.37
C GLY A 149 12.56 18.97 3.42
N ARG A 150 12.49 19.34 4.72
CA ARG A 150 13.07 18.51 5.79
C ARG A 150 12.23 17.26 6.11
N GLY A 151 10.98 17.24 5.65
CA GLY A 151 10.07 16.10 5.73
C GLY A 151 9.68 15.66 7.14
N VAL A 152 9.00 14.50 7.21
CA VAL A 152 8.49 13.94 8.48
C VAL A 152 9.58 13.64 9.52
N GLY A 153 10.80 13.33 9.09
CA GLY A 153 11.92 13.07 10.01
C GLY A 153 12.23 14.25 10.93
N ALA A 154 12.22 15.48 10.37
CA ALA A 154 12.44 16.69 11.15
C ALA A 154 11.26 17.00 12.09
N VAL A 155 10.02 16.65 11.70
CA VAL A 155 8.85 16.79 12.58
C VAL A 155 8.97 15.84 13.77
N VAL A 156 9.35 14.57 13.55
CA VAL A 156 9.56 13.56 14.60
C VAL A 156 10.67 13.99 15.55
N GLU A 157 11.79 14.51 15.04
CA GLU A 157 12.91 15.01 15.85
C GLU A 157 12.48 16.18 16.75
N ASN A 158 11.81 17.19 16.16
CA ASN A 158 11.33 18.35 16.92
C ASN A 158 10.26 17.98 17.95
N LEU A 159 9.36 17.06 17.60
CA LEU A 159 8.35 16.56 18.54
C LEU A 159 9.02 15.85 19.72
N GLY A 160 10.01 14.99 19.45
CA GLY A 160 10.79 14.32 20.49
C GLY A 160 11.49 15.30 21.43
N ALA A 161 12.10 16.36 20.88
CA ALA A 161 12.73 17.41 21.65
C ALA A 161 11.72 18.21 22.51
N LEU A 162 10.55 18.51 21.93
CA LEU A 162 9.47 19.26 22.61
C LEU A 162 8.85 18.46 23.77
N LEU A 163 8.65 17.15 23.58
CA LEU A 163 8.08 16.26 24.59
C LEU A 163 9.11 15.82 25.64
N GLY A 164 10.41 15.94 25.33
CA GLY A 164 11.50 15.36 26.14
C GLY A 164 11.48 13.82 26.15
N CYS A 165 10.76 13.19 25.22
CA CYS A 165 10.54 11.75 25.15
C CYS A 165 10.91 11.22 23.76
N PRO A 166 11.41 9.97 23.65
CA PRO A 166 11.63 9.35 22.34
C PRO A 166 10.34 9.22 21.54
N VAL A 167 10.43 9.51 20.24
CA VAL A 167 9.31 9.44 19.30
C VAL A 167 9.73 8.68 18.06
N GLN A 168 8.84 7.87 17.51
CA GLN A 168 9.06 7.08 16.31
C GLN A 168 7.83 7.08 15.41
N LEU A 169 8.04 7.27 14.12
CA LEU A 169 7.01 7.12 13.09
C LEU A 169 7.19 5.79 12.37
N LEU A 170 6.14 5.00 12.31
CA LEU A 170 6.08 3.70 11.65
C LEU A 170 5.13 3.76 10.44
N ASP A 171 5.44 2.99 9.40
CA ASP A 171 4.51 2.74 8.29
C ASP A 171 3.36 1.80 8.70
N PRO A 172 2.34 1.57 7.85
CA PRO A 172 1.28 0.61 8.14
C PRO A 172 1.76 -0.84 8.33
N GLY A 173 2.95 -1.19 7.81
CA GLY A 173 3.63 -2.47 7.99
C GLY A 173 4.56 -2.51 9.23
N PHE A 174 4.49 -1.48 10.09
CA PHE A 174 5.33 -1.31 11.28
C PHE A 174 6.84 -1.19 11.01
N ARG A 175 7.23 -0.72 9.83
CA ARG A 175 8.62 -0.36 9.54
C ARG A 175 8.87 1.08 9.96
N VAL A 176 10.10 1.35 10.39
CA VAL A 176 10.49 2.69 10.84
C VAL A 176 10.64 3.63 9.66
N ILE A 177 9.80 4.68 9.61
CA ILE A 177 9.94 5.79 8.66
C ILE A 177 10.90 6.84 9.21
N ALA A 178 10.77 7.18 10.50
CA ALA A 178 11.60 8.16 11.18
C ALA A 178 11.65 7.90 12.69
N ALA A 179 12.74 8.30 13.33
CA ALA A 179 12.89 8.23 14.79
C ALA A 179 13.64 9.46 15.29
N SER A 180 13.28 9.96 16.50
CA SER A 180 14.00 11.05 17.14
C SER A 180 15.34 10.59 17.71
N SER A 181 16.30 11.50 17.91
CA SER A 181 17.65 11.22 18.44
C SER A 181 17.62 10.47 19.78
N GLY A 182 16.59 10.70 20.59
CA GLY A 182 16.37 9.99 21.86
C GLY A 182 16.04 8.51 21.72
N HIS A 183 15.57 8.06 20.55
CA HIS A 183 15.18 6.68 20.30
C HIS A 183 16.36 5.69 20.36
N GLY A 184 17.57 6.13 19.98
CA GLY A 184 18.78 5.30 20.06
C GLY A 184 19.17 4.88 21.49
N LYS A 185 18.60 5.51 22.52
CA LYS A 185 18.80 5.20 23.94
C LYS A 185 17.82 4.15 24.48
N LEU A 186 16.83 3.73 23.68
CA LEU A 186 15.85 2.73 24.07
C LEU A 186 16.45 1.32 24.02
N ASP A 187 16.09 0.49 25.01
CA ASP A 187 16.44 -0.93 25.00
C ASP A 187 15.86 -1.61 23.75
N PRO A 188 16.69 -2.31 22.94
CA PRO A 188 16.22 -3.07 21.79
C PRO A 188 15.08 -4.04 22.11
N ARG A 189 15.07 -4.62 23.31
CA ARG A 189 14.00 -5.53 23.77
C ARG A 189 12.63 -4.85 23.84
N CYS A 190 12.58 -3.58 24.28
CA CYS A 190 11.33 -2.80 24.28
C CYS A 190 10.76 -2.60 22.90
N ARG A 191 11.64 -2.33 21.91
CA ARG A 191 11.24 -2.15 20.52
C ARG A 191 10.68 -3.44 19.92
N ASP A 192 11.35 -4.56 20.14
CA ASP A 192 10.93 -5.85 19.59
C ASP A 192 9.61 -6.34 20.22
N ALA A 193 9.44 -6.11 21.53
CA ALA A 193 8.19 -6.39 22.23
C ALA A 193 7.03 -5.53 21.70
N LEU A 194 7.27 -4.22 21.47
CA LEU A 194 6.30 -3.33 20.86
C LEU A 194 5.86 -3.83 19.47
N LEU A 195 6.82 -4.12 18.59
CA LEU A 195 6.52 -4.59 17.24
C LEU A 195 5.76 -5.92 17.23
N THR A 196 6.08 -6.82 18.14
CA THR A 196 5.38 -8.09 18.31
C THR A 196 3.94 -7.86 18.74
N HIS A 197 3.72 -6.96 19.70
CA HIS A 197 2.39 -6.61 20.18
C HIS A 197 1.55 -5.92 19.08
N LEU A 198 2.13 -4.96 18.36
CA LEU A 198 1.44 -4.25 17.27
C LEU A 198 1.01 -5.20 16.14
N ARG A 199 1.82 -6.20 15.82
CA ARG A 199 1.48 -7.23 14.82
C ARG A 199 0.31 -8.11 15.29
N SER A 200 0.14 -8.33 16.59
CA SER A 200 -0.96 -9.12 17.15
C SER A 200 -2.31 -8.38 17.13
N LEU A 201 -2.32 -7.05 17.04
CA LEU A 201 -3.53 -6.22 17.07
C LEU A 201 -4.36 -6.20 15.76
N ASN A 202 -3.95 -6.95 14.72
CA ASN A 202 -4.70 -7.14 13.46
C ASN A 202 -5.36 -5.88 12.86
N GLY A 203 -4.73 -4.72 12.97
CA GLY A 203 -5.04 -3.55 12.15
C GLY A 203 -6.16 -2.62 12.64
N SER A 204 -6.87 -2.88 13.73
CA SER A 204 -7.87 -1.95 14.27
C SER A 204 -7.37 -1.31 15.58
N ILE A 205 -6.64 -0.19 15.46
CA ILE A 205 -6.16 0.56 16.61
C ILE A 205 -7.07 1.79 16.80
N PRO A 206 -7.65 2.02 18.00
CA PRO A 206 -8.42 3.23 18.32
C PRO A 206 -7.60 4.52 18.14
N ASP A 207 -8.24 5.68 18.18
CA ASP A 207 -7.60 6.96 17.88
C ASP A 207 -6.39 7.31 18.76
N MET A 208 -6.37 6.82 20.00
CA MET A 208 -5.20 6.88 20.87
C MET A 208 -5.20 5.63 21.74
N THR A 209 -4.12 4.87 21.71
CA THR A 209 -3.98 3.65 22.54
C THR A 209 -2.70 3.77 23.35
N ALA A 210 -2.84 3.83 24.67
CA ALA A 210 -1.72 3.73 25.59
C ALA A 210 -1.68 2.32 26.18
N PHE A 211 -0.48 1.73 26.24
CA PHE A 211 -0.26 0.45 26.88
C PHE A 211 1.13 0.41 27.52
N SER A 212 1.27 -0.37 28.58
CA SER A 212 2.51 -0.56 29.31
C SER A 212 3.00 -1.98 29.14
N LEU A 213 4.26 -2.17 28.76
CA LEU A 213 4.92 -3.46 28.72
C LEU A 213 5.60 -3.72 30.06
N LEU A 214 5.05 -4.65 30.84
CA LEU A 214 5.49 -4.98 32.20
C LEU A 214 6.74 -5.89 32.23
N GLU A 215 6.96 -6.67 31.15
CA GLU A 215 7.97 -7.73 31.17
C GLU A 215 9.37 -7.29 30.71
N SER A 216 9.49 -6.09 30.10
CA SER A 216 10.72 -5.73 29.39
C SER A 216 11.63 -4.77 30.15
N THR A 217 11.13 -4.00 31.12
CA THR A 217 11.89 -2.97 31.84
C THR A 217 11.41 -2.77 33.27
N ASN A 218 12.36 -2.44 34.14
CA ASN A 218 12.06 -1.99 35.51
C ASN A 218 12.60 -0.56 35.69
N PRO A 219 11.78 0.51 35.73
CA PRO A 219 10.30 0.53 35.77
C PRO A 219 9.63 0.19 34.39
N PRO A 220 8.34 -0.20 34.42
CA PRO A 220 7.59 -0.50 33.18
C PRO A 220 7.51 0.72 32.28
N MET A 221 7.81 0.54 30.99
CA MET A 221 7.76 1.61 30.00
C MET A 221 6.37 1.70 29.38
N THR A 222 5.78 2.89 29.40
CA THR A 222 4.51 3.18 28.77
C THR A 222 4.74 3.60 27.32
N PHE A 223 3.95 3.06 26.42
CA PHE A 223 3.92 3.41 25.00
C PHE A 223 2.57 4.05 24.70
N THR A 224 2.58 5.18 24.03
CA THR A 224 1.36 5.78 23.52
C THR A 224 1.42 5.81 22.00
N LEU A 225 0.41 5.20 21.37
CA LEU A 225 0.28 5.04 19.94
C LEU A 225 -0.77 6.00 19.42
N PHE A 226 -0.41 6.76 18.39
CA PHE A 226 -1.31 7.65 17.66
C PHE A 226 -1.37 7.21 16.21
N PRO A 227 -2.54 6.79 15.69
CA PRO A 227 -2.67 6.45 14.28
C PRO A 227 -2.55 7.71 13.41
N VAL A 228 -1.67 7.66 12.42
CA VAL A 228 -1.54 8.70 11.41
C VAL A 228 -2.48 8.35 10.25
N ARG A 229 -3.65 9.00 10.21
CA ARG A 229 -4.72 8.70 9.24
C ARG A 229 -4.98 9.88 8.33
N THR A 230 -5.28 9.60 7.07
CA THR A 230 -6.00 10.48 6.16
C THR A 230 -7.45 10.01 6.08
N HIS A 231 -8.34 10.81 5.47
CA HIS A 231 -9.81 10.57 5.48
C HIS A 231 -10.25 9.13 5.10
N ARG A 232 -9.40 8.36 4.41
CA ARG A 232 -9.74 7.00 3.90
C ARG A 232 -8.72 5.91 4.19
N GLN A 233 -7.51 6.26 4.65
CA GLN A 233 -6.44 5.28 4.82
C GLN A 233 -5.60 5.57 6.05
N GLN A 234 -5.13 4.51 6.68
CA GLN A 234 -4.14 4.59 7.75
C GLN A 234 -2.75 4.61 7.12
N ASN A 235 -2.06 5.75 7.26
CA ASN A 235 -0.77 5.99 6.61
C ASN A 235 0.42 5.65 7.52
N GLY A 236 0.17 5.32 8.78
CA GLY A 236 1.21 4.94 9.71
C GLY A 236 0.80 5.10 11.17
N PHE A 237 1.78 5.00 12.06
CA PHE A 237 1.61 5.11 13.50
C PHE A 237 2.73 5.96 14.08
N LEU A 238 2.35 6.94 14.89
CA LEU A 238 3.28 7.67 15.73
C LEU A 238 3.33 7.02 17.11
N VAL A 239 4.51 6.61 17.55
CA VAL A 239 4.76 6.00 18.87
C VAL A 239 5.54 6.99 19.72
N VAL A 240 5.03 7.27 20.92
CA VAL A 240 5.69 8.09 21.93
C VAL A 240 6.03 7.21 23.13
N TYR A 241 7.26 7.25 23.57
CA TYR A 241 7.80 6.38 24.61
C TYR A 241 7.90 7.13 25.94
N GLY A 242 7.26 6.60 26.99
CA GLY A 242 7.44 7.09 28.36
C GLY A 242 6.88 8.49 28.67
N CYS A 243 6.01 9.05 27.81
CA CYS A 243 5.42 10.36 28.02
C CYS A 243 4.11 10.26 28.84
N PRO A 244 4.01 10.95 29.99
CA PRO A 244 2.77 11.00 30.77
C PRO A 244 1.78 12.01 30.16
N PHE A 245 0.91 11.57 29.25
CA PHE A 245 -0.12 12.42 28.65
C PHE A 245 -1.24 12.82 29.62
N GLU A 246 -1.33 12.17 30.77
CA GLU A 246 -2.32 12.49 31.81
C GLU A 246 -2.03 13.83 32.50
N SER A 247 -0.79 14.33 32.41
CA SER A 247 -0.33 15.48 33.21
C SER A 247 -0.46 16.83 32.50
N GLY A 248 -0.97 16.91 31.25
CA GLY A 248 -1.09 18.21 30.58
C GLY A 248 -1.74 18.19 29.20
N VAL A 249 -2.38 19.32 28.86
CA VAL A 249 -3.06 19.53 27.56
C VAL A 249 -2.05 19.77 26.44
N TYR A 250 -0.95 20.48 26.72
CA TYR A 250 0.04 20.89 25.71
C TYR A 250 0.78 19.75 25.01
N PRO A 251 1.26 18.69 25.71
CA PRO A 251 1.89 17.55 25.05
C PRO A 251 0.95 16.87 24.05
N ARG A 252 -0.32 16.71 24.42
CA ARG A 252 -1.32 16.10 23.55
C ARG A 252 -1.60 16.95 22.30
N LEU A 253 -1.75 18.28 22.48
CA LEU A 253 -1.92 19.20 21.35
C LEU A 253 -0.73 19.16 20.38
N ALA A 254 0.51 19.10 20.91
CA ALA A 254 1.69 19.00 20.08
C ALA A 254 1.70 17.73 19.24
N VAL A 255 1.35 16.58 19.82
CA VAL A 255 1.24 15.31 19.10
C VAL A 255 0.14 15.36 18.04
N GLU A 256 -1.04 15.89 18.38
CA GLU A 256 -2.17 16.02 17.42
C GLU A 256 -1.76 16.87 16.20
N GLN A 257 -1.08 18.01 16.44
CA GLN A 257 -0.58 18.85 15.33
C GLN A 257 0.51 18.16 14.52
N ALA A 258 1.41 17.42 15.16
CA ALA A 258 2.44 16.65 14.47
C ALA A 258 1.82 15.55 13.59
N VAL A 259 0.85 14.80 14.11
CA VAL A 259 0.12 13.75 13.38
C VAL A 259 -0.57 14.34 12.14
N ASN A 260 -1.24 15.49 12.26
CA ASN A 260 -1.90 16.14 11.15
C ASN A 260 -0.92 16.55 10.04
N VAL A 261 0.21 17.16 10.41
CA VAL A 261 1.24 17.58 9.45
C VAL A 261 1.93 16.38 8.81
N MET A 262 2.24 15.34 9.58
CA MET A 262 2.82 14.09 9.06
C MET A 262 1.87 13.37 8.12
N ALA A 263 0.58 13.29 8.45
CA ALA A 263 -0.43 12.70 7.59
C ALA A 263 -0.48 13.39 6.21
N PHE A 264 -0.40 14.72 6.20
CA PHE A 264 -0.37 15.50 4.96
C PHE A 264 0.91 15.24 4.14
N ASP A 265 2.10 15.22 4.75
CA ASP A 265 3.36 14.95 4.04
C ASP A 265 3.41 13.53 3.51
N LEU A 266 2.95 12.53 4.27
CA LEU A 266 2.87 11.14 3.82
C LEU A 266 1.89 11.00 2.65
N LEU A 267 0.73 11.64 2.70
CA LEU A 267 -0.24 11.65 1.60
C LEU A 267 0.37 12.27 0.33
N LYS A 268 1.06 13.41 0.47
CA LYS A 268 1.74 14.07 -0.64
C LYS A 268 2.79 13.15 -1.27
N ARG A 269 3.62 12.49 -0.47
CA ARG A 269 4.64 11.54 -0.96
C ARG A 269 3.98 10.37 -1.68
N GLN A 270 2.97 9.78 -1.09
CA GLN A 270 2.22 8.69 -1.71
C GLN A 270 1.62 9.11 -3.06
N ALA A 271 1.02 10.29 -3.16
CA ALA A 271 0.47 10.80 -4.41
C ALA A 271 1.54 10.99 -5.50
N VAL A 272 2.74 11.46 -5.13
CA VAL A 272 3.87 11.60 -6.06
C VAL A 272 4.38 10.22 -6.50
N GLU A 273 4.53 9.28 -5.58
CA GLU A 273 4.96 7.90 -5.86
C GLU A 273 3.95 7.18 -6.76
N GLU A 274 2.64 7.27 -6.45
CA GLU A 274 1.57 6.69 -7.27
C GLU A 274 1.58 7.29 -8.70
N ASN A 275 1.77 8.62 -8.83
CA ASN A 275 1.85 9.25 -10.14
C ASN A 275 3.09 8.80 -10.93
N THR A 276 4.25 8.74 -10.27
CA THR A 276 5.50 8.24 -10.89
C THR A 276 5.33 6.78 -11.33
N ARG A 277 4.72 5.94 -10.48
CA ARG A 277 4.42 4.55 -10.79
C ARG A 277 3.46 4.43 -11.98
N ARG A 278 2.43 5.29 -12.04
CA ARG A 278 1.48 5.31 -13.15
C ARG A 278 2.17 5.69 -14.46
N MET A 279 2.95 6.77 -14.49
CA MET A 279 3.72 7.17 -15.68
C MET A 279 4.70 6.09 -16.14
N LYS A 280 5.38 5.43 -15.18
CA LYS A 280 6.25 4.27 -15.46
C LYS A 280 5.47 3.13 -16.12
N ASN A 281 4.31 2.77 -15.58
CA ASN A 281 3.48 1.70 -16.12
C ASN A 281 2.91 2.03 -17.51
N GLU A 282 2.50 3.28 -17.76
CA GLU A 282 2.04 3.76 -19.08
C GLU A 282 3.17 3.61 -20.10
N PHE A 283 4.36 4.13 -19.82
CA PHE A 283 5.52 3.99 -20.71
C PHE A 283 5.81 2.53 -21.06
N PHE A 284 5.89 1.64 -20.07
CA PHE A 284 6.19 0.22 -20.35
C PHE A 284 5.06 -0.49 -21.06
N THR A 285 3.81 -0.10 -20.85
CA THR A 285 2.65 -0.66 -21.57
C THR A 285 2.71 -0.29 -23.04
N ASP A 286 2.92 0.98 -23.38
CA ASP A 286 3.05 1.47 -24.75
C ASP A 286 4.29 0.86 -25.44
N PHE A 287 5.38 0.74 -24.70
CA PHE A 287 6.59 0.08 -25.22
C PHE A 287 6.35 -1.40 -25.53
N LEU A 288 5.68 -2.15 -24.68
CA LEU A 288 5.37 -3.56 -24.89
C LEU A 288 4.33 -3.78 -26.01
N SER A 289 3.46 -2.80 -26.25
CA SER A 289 2.44 -2.84 -27.31
C SER A 289 3.00 -2.44 -28.68
N GLY A 290 4.20 -1.81 -28.71
CA GLY A 290 4.83 -1.33 -29.95
C GLY A 290 4.33 0.04 -30.39
N ASP A 291 3.62 0.76 -29.53
CA ASP A 291 3.03 2.07 -29.83
C ASP A 291 4.09 3.20 -29.88
N ILE A 292 5.29 2.94 -29.32
CA ILE A 292 6.44 3.89 -29.37
C ILE A 292 7.21 3.64 -30.66
N GLY A 293 7.08 4.56 -31.62
CA GLY A 293 7.63 4.40 -32.97
C GLY A 293 9.14 4.58 -33.14
N SER A 294 9.86 5.09 -32.14
CA SER A 294 11.28 5.43 -32.27
C SER A 294 12.14 4.71 -31.23
N ARG A 295 13.11 3.91 -31.70
CA ARG A 295 14.12 3.29 -30.83
C ARG A 295 14.88 4.32 -29.95
N ARG A 296 15.13 5.52 -30.49
CA ARG A 296 15.81 6.58 -29.77
C ARG A 296 14.98 7.10 -28.60
N GLU A 297 13.68 7.19 -28.80
CA GLU A 297 12.72 7.58 -27.75
C GLU A 297 12.65 6.53 -26.63
N ILE A 298 12.55 5.24 -26.99
CA ILE A 298 12.59 4.12 -26.04
C ILE A 298 13.86 4.18 -25.19
N ILE A 299 15.03 4.45 -25.81
CA ILE A 299 16.31 4.54 -25.10
C ILE A 299 16.31 5.74 -24.14
N ASN A 300 15.83 6.90 -24.57
CA ASN A 300 15.80 8.11 -23.74
C ASN A 300 14.85 7.96 -22.55
N LEU A 301 13.65 7.46 -22.77
CA LEU A 301 12.68 7.22 -21.71
C LEU A 301 13.13 6.09 -20.78
N GLY A 302 13.73 5.02 -21.33
CA GLY A 302 14.30 3.93 -20.51
C GLY A 302 15.37 4.42 -19.53
N LYS A 303 16.22 5.38 -19.95
CA LYS A 303 17.23 6.01 -19.07
C LYS A 303 16.60 6.74 -17.87
N LEU A 304 15.43 7.36 -18.02
CA LEU A 304 14.71 8.01 -16.90
C LEU A 304 14.32 7.00 -15.82
N TYR A 305 14.09 5.76 -16.21
CA TYR A 305 13.75 4.64 -15.28
C TYR A 305 14.97 3.79 -14.90
N GLY A 306 16.21 4.29 -15.15
CA GLY A 306 17.44 3.62 -14.74
C GLY A 306 17.94 2.53 -15.68
N LEU A 307 17.33 2.34 -16.86
CA LEU A 307 17.78 1.35 -17.84
C LEU A 307 19.00 1.86 -18.62
N ARG A 308 19.93 0.94 -18.92
CA ARG A 308 21.16 1.24 -19.68
C ARG A 308 21.12 0.51 -21.02
N GLU A 309 21.51 1.21 -22.09
CA GLU A 309 21.43 0.65 -23.46
C GLU A 309 22.28 -0.60 -23.65
N ASN A 310 23.52 -0.58 -23.16
CA ASN A 310 24.50 -1.66 -23.34
C ASN A 310 24.60 -2.55 -22.09
N GLN A 311 23.47 -2.88 -21.50
CA GLN A 311 23.37 -3.75 -20.32
C GLN A 311 22.48 -4.95 -20.68
N PRO A 312 22.93 -6.18 -20.41
CA PRO A 312 22.04 -7.34 -20.50
C PRO A 312 21.00 -7.33 -19.37
N TYR A 313 19.84 -7.95 -19.62
CA TYR A 313 18.75 -8.05 -18.67
C TYR A 313 18.08 -9.42 -18.71
N VAL A 314 17.49 -9.84 -17.57
CA VAL A 314 16.56 -10.97 -17.50
C VAL A 314 15.20 -10.43 -17.10
N CYS A 315 14.17 -10.81 -17.87
CA CYS A 315 12.80 -10.43 -17.59
C CYS A 315 12.07 -11.56 -16.87
N ALA A 316 11.35 -11.24 -15.79
CA ALA A 316 10.45 -12.14 -15.10
C ALA A 316 9.03 -11.57 -15.10
N VAL A 317 8.06 -12.40 -15.45
CA VAL A 317 6.63 -12.09 -15.38
C VAL A 317 6.03 -12.84 -14.20
N CYS A 318 5.42 -12.12 -13.26
CA CYS A 318 4.89 -12.63 -12.02
C CYS A 318 3.37 -12.47 -11.95
N ARG A 319 2.67 -13.44 -11.37
CA ARG A 319 1.26 -13.35 -10.97
C ARG A 319 1.04 -13.94 -9.59
N ILE A 320 0.02 -13.42 -8.89
CA ILE A 320 -0.49 -14.00 -7.65
C ILE A 320 -1.28 -15.25 -8.01
N ASP A 321 -0.99 -16.37 -7.32
CA ASP A 321 -1.58 -17.69 -7.61
C ASP A 321 -3.01 -17.84 -7.06
N ASP A 322 -3.35 -17.08 -6.01
CA ASP A 322 -4.61 -17.22 -5.32
C ASP A 322 -5.73 -16.56 -6.14
N ARG A 323 -6.65 -17.39 -6.63
CA ARG A 323 -7.97 -16.92 -7.04
C ARG A 323 -8.73 -16.64 -5.74
N LEU A 324 -8.84 -15.38 -5.36
CA LEU A 324 -9.77 -14.97 -4.30
C LEU A 324 -11.18 -15.37 -4.77
N GLU A 325 -11.79 -16.32 -4.04
CA GLU A 325 -13.15 -16.79 -4.33
C GLU A 325 -14.14 -15.62 -4.28
N GLU A 326 -15.06 -15.58 -5.25
CA GLU A 326 -15.91 -14.44 -5.61
C GLU A 326 -17.07 -14.12 -4.63
N GLN A 327 -17.02 -14.55 -3.37
CA GLN A 327 -18.24 -14.63 -2.56
C GLN A 327 -18.52 -13.56 -1.50
N VAL A 328 -17.72 -12.49 -1.30
CA VAL A 328 -18.05 -11.47 -0.29
C VAL A 328 -17.74 -10.05 -0.75
N GLY A 329 -18.65 -9.10 -0.49
CA GLY A 329 -18.47 -7.68 -0.74
C GLY A 329 -17.21 -7.12 -0.04
N GLY A 330 -16.43 -6.28 -0.74
CA GLY A 330 -15.13 -5.77 -0.28
C GLY A 330 -13.91 -6.39 -0.97
N LEU A 331 -14.11 -7.29 -1.93
CA LEU A 331 -13.07 -8.03 -2.66
C LEU A 331 -12.11 -7.17 -3.46
N GLU A 332 -12.59 -6.10 -4.10
CA GLU A 332 -11.72 -5.23 -4.91
C GLU A 332 -10.70 -4.49 -4.06
N GLU A 333 -11.10 -4.00 -2.91
CA GLU A 333 -10.19 -3.29 -2.00
C GLU A 333 -9.16 -4.23 -1.38
N ARG A 334 -9.56 -5.45 -1.01
CA ARG A 334 -8.66 -6.50 -0.52
C ARG A 334 -7.69 -6.96 -1.61
N ARG A 335 -8.17 -7.14 -2.84
CA ARG A 335 -7.36 -7.49 -4.01
C ARG A 335 -6.33 -6.40 -4.31
N ARG A 336 -6.75 -5.14 -4.25
CA ARG A 336 -5.87 -3.98 -4.43
C ARG A 336 -4.78 -3.95 -3.35
N ARG A 337 -5.15 -4.07 -2.07
CA ARG A 337 -4.19 -4.09 -0.94
C ARG A 337 -3.16 -5.22 -1.08
N LEU A 338 -3.60 -6.42 -1.48
CA LEU A 338 -2.70 -7.55 -1.71
C LEU A 338 -1.75 -7.29 -2.88
N ARG A 339 -2.25 -6.72 -3.98
CA ARG A 339 -1.41 -6.36 -5.12
C ARG A 339 -0.37 -5.31 -4.74
N ASP A 340 -0.77 -4.29 -4.00
CA ASP A 340 0.14 -3.23 -3.55
C ASP A 340 1.21 -3.83 -2.61
N ALA A 341 0.83 -4.69 -1.66
CA ALA A 341 1.78 -5.35 -0.76
C ALA A 341 2.78 -6.26 -1.51
N VAL A 342 2.32 -6.99 -2.53
CA VAL A 342 3.19 -7.82 -3.39
C VAL A 342 4.12 -6.92 -4.21
N TYR A 343 3.60 -5.84 -4.78
CA TYR A 343 4.42 -4.89 -5.55
C TYR A 343 5.52 -4.30 -4.68
N ASP A 344 5.18 -3.75 -3.51
CA ASP A 344 6.13 -3.12 -2.59
C ASP A 344 7.23 -4.11 -2.15
N ARG A 345 6.86 -5.38 -1.95
CA ARG A 345 7.85 -6.43 -1.61
C ARG A 345 8.78 -6.75 -2.78
N LEU A 346 8.22 -6.84 -3.98
CA LEU A 346 9.01 -7.05 -5.21
C LEU A 346 9.95 -5.87 -5.49
N GLU A 347 9.49 -4.64 -5.30
CA GLU A 347 10.28 -3.42 -5.47
C GLU A 347 11.44 -3.37 -4.46
N THR A 348 11.16 -3.59 -3.18
CA THR A 348 12.18 -3.66 -2.13
C THR A 348 13.24 -4.73 -2.42
N ALA A 349 12.79 -5.95 -2.77
CA ALA A 349 13.70 -7.05 -3.07
C ALA A 349 14.58 -6.76 -4.31
N LEU A 350 14.04 -6.04 -5.30
CA LEU A 350 14.79 -5.65 -6.49
C LEU A 350 15.84 -4.57 -6.17
N GLU A 351 15.51 -3.59 -5.32
CA GLU A 351 16.41 -2.54 -4.87
C GLU A 351 17.58 -3.06 -4.03
N GLU A 352 17.32 -4.05 -3.16
CA GLU A 352 18.34 -4.67 -2.30
C GLU A 352 19.46 -5.38 -3.10
N VAL A 353 19.13 -5.91 -4.27
CA VAL A 353 20.07 -6.75 -5.05
C VAL A 353 20.76 -5.97 -6.16
N THR A 354 20.13 -4.95 -6.75
CA THR A 354 20.68 -4.26 -7.92
C THR A 354 20.31 -2.78 -8.00
N SER A 355 21.29 -1.95 -8.35
CA SER A 355 21.02 -0.58 -8.84
C SER A 355 20.65 -0.64 -10.33
N GLY A 356 19.40 -0.32 -10.69
CA GLY A 356 18.94 -0.22 -12.08
C GLY A 356 18.02 -1.35 -12.56
N GLY A 357 17.47 -2.14 -11.64
CA GLY A 357 16.33 -2.99 -11.92
C GLY A 357 15.03 -2.19 -12.02
N VAL A 358 14.08 -2.66 -12.83
CA VAL A 358 12.79 -2.00 -13.02
C VAL A 358 11.66 -2.98 -12.74
N LEU A 359 10.69 -2.52 -11.95
CA LEU A 359 9.42 -3.19 -11.70
C LEU A 359 8.29 -2.34 -12.24
N PHE A 360 7.39 -2.94 -13.02
CA PHE A 360 6.17 -2.30 -13.50
C PHE A 360 5.02 -3.32 -13.56
N THR A 361 3.79 -2.85 -13.81
CA THR A 361 2.62 -3.72 -13.92
C THR A 361 2.00 -3.63 -15.32
N ARG A 362 1.51 -4.76 -15.83
CA ARG A 362 0.70 -4.85 -17.05
C ARG A 362 -0.50 -5.77 -16.78
N GLY A 363 -1.70 -5.20 -16.74
CA GLY A 363 -2.89 -5.94 -16.32
C GLY A 363 -2.73 -6.54 -14.92
N GLU A 364 -2.91 -7.85 -14.79
CA GLU A 364 -2.76 -8.59 -13.54
C GLU A 364 -1.31 -9.03 -13.26
N SER A 365 -0.38 -8.78 -14.17
CA SER A 365 1.00 -9.25 -14.06
C SER A 365 1.92 -8.15 -13.53
N PHE A 366 2.88 -8.55 -12.70
CA PHE A 366 4.04 -7.77 -12.34
C PHE A 366 5.19 -8.17 -13.26
N VAL A 367 5.92 -7.21 -13.77
CA VAL A 367 7.04 -7.44 -14.68
C VAL A 367 8.30 -6.88 -14.07
N LEU A 368 9.29 -7.75 -13.85
CA LEU A 368 10.59 -7.40 -13.30
C LEU A 368 11.62 -7.46 -14.41
N LEU A 369 12.43 -6.43 -14.54
CA LEU A 369 13.58 -6.39 -15.42
C LEU A 369 14.83 -6.20 -14.55
N ARG A 370 15.60 -7.27 -14.37
CA ARG A 370 16.83 -7.26 -13.58
C ARG A 370 18.05 -7.15 -14.49
N PRO A 371 18.98 -6.20 -14.25
CA PRO A 371 20.23 -6.14 -14.97
C PRO A 371 21.06 -7.40 -14.69
N ALA A 372 21.66 -7.95 -15.73
CA ALA A 372 22.55 -9.08 -15.70
C ALA A 372 24.01 -8.59 -15.80
N LYS A 373 24.95 -9.33 -15.23
CA LYS A 373 26.39 -9.01 -15.33
C LYS A 373 26.92 -9.31 -16.72
N GLU A 374 26.52 -10.46 -17.24
CA GLU A 374 26.92 -10.97 -18.54
C GLU A 374 25.71 -11.52 -19.30
N TYR A 375 25.83 -11.60 -20.63
CA TYR A 375 24.81 -12.25 -21.44
C TYR A 375 24.99 -13.76 -21.40
N GLY A 376 24.01 -14.50 -20.88
CA GLY A 376 24.06 -15.95 -20.87
C GLY A 376 23.07 -16.64 -19.93
N VAL A 377 23.02 -17.96 -20.02
CA VAL A 377 22.12 -18.85 -19.26
C VAL A 377 22.40 -18.82 -17.74
N ARG A 378 23.64 -18.50 -17.34
CA ARG A 378 24.00 -18.37 -15.93
C ARG A 378 23.16 -17.33 -15.20
N GLU A 379 22.93 -16.20 -15.84
CA GLU A 379 22.13 -15.10 -15.27
C GLU A 379 20.64 -15.50 -15.08
N GLU A 380 20.13 -16.37 -15.95
CA GLU A 380 18.78 -16.94 -15.79
C GLU A 380 18.70 -17.83 -14.54
N HIS A 381 19.72 -18.63 -14.27
CA HIS A 381 19.80 -19.46 -13.06
C HIS A 381 19.94 -18.62 -11.79
N GLU A 382 20.76 -17.57 -11.84
CA GLU A 382 20.91 -16.62 -10.72
C GLU A 382 19.60 -15.87 -10.46
N MET A 383 18.89 -15.45 -11.51
CA MET A 383 17.55 -14.84 -11.40
C MET A 383 16.56 -15.81 -10.77
N ALA A 384 16.54 -17.08 -11.21
CA ALA A 384 15.63 -18.09 -10.67
C ALA A 384 15.93 -18.40 -9.19
N ALA A 385 17.20 -18.41 -8.78
CA ALA A 385 17.60 -18.62 -7.39
C ALA A 385 17.13 -17.45 -6.50
N TRP A 386 17.35 -16.21 -6.95
CA TRP A 386 16.88 -15.02 -6.25
C TRP A 386 15.34 -14.97 -6.14
N LEU A 387 14.63 -15.28 -7.21
CA LEU A 387 13.15 -15.29 -7.17
C LEU A 387 12.57 -16.33 -6.20
N ARG A 388 13.30 -17.44 -5.91
CA ARG A 388 12.87 -18.38 -4.87
C ARG A 388 12.87 -17.72 -3.48
N SER A 389 13.91 -16.96 -3.14
CA SER A 389 13.93 -16.22 -1.87
C SER A 389 12.80 -15.18 -1.80
N VAL A 390 12.52 -14.48 -2.91
CA VAL A 390 11.43 -13.52 -3.00
C VAL A 390 10.06 -14.19 -2.81
N GLN A 391 9.85 -15.40 -3.40
CA GLN A 391 8.61 -16.17 -3.18
C GLN A 391 8.42 -16.54 -1.70
N GLU A 392 9.49 -16.93 -1.01
CA GLU A 392 9.44 -17.26 0.42
C GLU A 392 9.10 -16.04 1.27
N GLU A 393 9.66 -14.90 0.93
CA GLU A 393 9.40 -13.65 1.63
C GLU A 393 7.96 -13.17 1.42
N ILE A 394 7.46 -13.18 0.18
CA ILE A 394 6.06 -12.83 -0.12
C ILE A 394 5.10 -13.76 0.63
N ALA A 395 5.36 -15.07 0.61
CA ALA A 395 4.53 -16.03 1.34
C ALA A 395 4.54 -15.79 2.86
N ARG A 396 5.69 -15.41 3.42
CA ARG A 396 5.86 -15.15 4.86
C ARG A 396 5.21 -13.83 5.30
N TRP A 397 5.38 -12.76 4.52
CA TRP A 397 5.00 -11.41 4.93
C TRP A 397 3.64 -10.96 4.41
N VAL A 398 3.25 -11.41 3.21
CA VAL A 398 1.98 -11.03 2.57
C VAL A 398 0.94 -12.15 2.70
N GLY A 399 1.39 -13.40 2.90
CA GLY A 399 0.50 -14.54 3.09
C GLY A 399 -0.10 -15.09 1.79
N VAL A 400 0.49 -14.74 0.63
CA VAL A 400 0.02 -15.21 -0.69
C VAL A 400 1.14 -15.93 -1.43
N SER A 401 0.77 -16.83 -2.34
CA SER A 401 1.75 -17.45 -3.25
C SER A 401 1.79 -16.70 -4.58
N VAL A 402 3.00 -16.65 -5.18
CA VAL A 402 3.24 -16.04 -6.50
C VAL A 402 4.01 -17.02 -7.38
N SER A 403 3.75 -16.97 -8.68
CA SER A 403 4.48 -17.74 -9.69
C SER A 403 5.17 -16.84 -10.69
N PHE A 404 6.28 -17.29 -11.22
CA PHE A 404 7.11 -16.55 -12.17
C PHE A 404 7.34 -17.34 -13.46
N GLY A 405 7.24 -16.61 -14.59
CA GLY A 405 7.78 -17.03 -15.88
C GLY A 405 9.02 -16.21 -16.22
N LEU A 406 10.11 -16.87 -16.60
CA LEU A 406 11.39 -16.24 -16.92
C LEU A 406 11.63 -16.24 -18.42
N SER A 407 12.07 -15.10 -18.96
CA SER A 407 12.63 -15.03 -20.31
C SER A 407 14.08 -15.49 -20.32
N PRO A 408 14.62 -15.88 -21.49
CA PRO A 408 16.05 -15.88 -21.72
C PRO A 408 16.66 -14.50 -21.47
N CYS A 409 17.97 -14.48 -21.17
CA CYS A 409 18.71 -13.24 -21.02
C CYS A 409 18.70 -12.47 -22.35
N ILE A 410 18.36 -11.18 -22.33
CA ILE A 410 18.39 -10.25 -23.47
C ILE A 410 19.63 -9.37 -23.41
N ARG A 411 20.16 -8.97 -24.57
CA ARG A 411 21.36 -8.12 -24.64
C ARG A 411 21.05 -6.65 -24.35
N HIS A 412 19.89 -6.22 -24.78
CA HIS A 412 19.47 -4.84 -24.69
C HIS A 412 18.04 -4.73 -24.19
N PHE A 413 17.73 -3.73 -23.39
CA PHE A 413 16.37 -3.58 -22.81
C PHE A 413 15.31 -3.31 -23.89
N TYR A 414 15.64 -2.80 -25.07
CA TYR A 414 14.68 -2.61 -26.16
C TYR A 414 14.17 -3.93 -26.75
N GLU A 415 14.76 -5.07 -26.40
CA GLU A 415 14.23 -6.40 -26.67
C GLU A 415 13.14 -6.85 -25.65
N LEU A 416 12.80 -6.00 -24.68
CA LEU A 416 11.82 -6.29 -23.63
C LEU A 416 10.46 -6.78 -24.15
N PRO A 417 9.88 -6.25 -25.27
CA PRO A 417 8.62 -6.78 -25.79
C PRO A 417 8.67 -8.27 -26.15
N ARG A 418 9.83 -8.75 -26.61
CA ARG A 418 10.08 -10.18 -26.84
C ARG A 418 10.23 -10.93 -25.53
N ALA A 419 11.09 -10.46 -24.63
CA ALA A 419 11.35 -11.09 -23.34
C ALA A 419 10.08 -11.19 -22.48
N TYR A 420 9.20 -10.18 -22.51
CA TYR A 420 7.92 -10.21 -21.84
C TYR A 420 7.03 -11.35 -22.38
N ARG A 421 6.86 -11.46 -23.70
CA ARG A 421 6.07 -12.54 -24.32
C ARG A 421 6.60 -13.93 -23.99
N GLU A 422 7.91 -14.10 -23.96
CA GLU A 422 8.58 -15.35 -23.58
C GLU A 422 8.33 -15.69 -22.10
N GLY A 423 8.49 -14.71 -21.19
CA GLY A 423 8.19 -14.87 -19.77
C GLY A 423 6.71 -15.15 -19.49
N GLU A 424 5.81 -14.46 -20.18
CA GLU A 424 4.36 -14.69 -20.08
C GLU A 424 3.97 -16.10 -20.58
N SER A 425 4.54 -16.53 -21.70
CA SER A 425 4.38 -17.89 -22.23
C SER A 425 4.86 -18.96 -21.24
N ALA A 426 6.01 -18.73 -20.61
CA ALA A 426 6.55 -19.62 -19.59
C ALA A 426 5.63 -19.69 -18.37
N LEU A 427 5.12 -18.57 -17.92
CA LEU A 427 4.16 -18.49 -16.81
C LEU A 427 2.88 -19.29 -17.14
N HIS A 428 2.31 -19.10 -18.32
CA HIS A 428 1.14 -19.86 -18.77
C HIS A 428 1.40 -21.36 -18.87
N MET A 429 2.58 -21.78 -19.33
CA MET A 429 2.96 -23.21 -19.35
C MET A 429 2.99 -23.81 -17.93
N GLY A 430 3.51 -23.06 -16.95
CA GLY A 430 3.50 -23.49 -15.57
C GLY A 430 2.09 -23.70 -15.03
N TYR A 431 1.16 -22.78 -15.27
CA TYR A 431 -0.23 -22.90 -14.87
C TYR A 431 -0.98 -24.05 -15.57
N ARG A 432 -0.74 -24.25 -16.87
CA ARG A 432 -1.33 -25.39 -17.60
C ARG A 432 -0.94 -26.76 -17.03
N SER A 433 0.23 -26.83 -16.36
CA SER A 433 0.68 -28.04 -15.67
C SER A 433 0.05 -28.20 -14.26
N GLY A 434 -0.95 -27.37 -13.89
CA GLY A 434 -1.60 -27.40 -12.58
C GLY A 434 -0.74 -26.94 -11.41
N ARG A 435 0.46 -26.41 -11.69
CA ARG A 435 1.41 -25.99 -10.64
C ARG A 435 1.10 -24.60 -10.11
N ARG A 436 1.41 -24.37 -8.84
CA ARG A 436 1.43 -23.07 -8.18
C ARG A 436 2.76 -22.88 -7.49
N ARG A 437 3.12 -21.65 -7.15
CA ARG A 437 4.39 -21.30 -6.50
C ARG A 437 5.60 -21.85 -7.26
N PHE A 438 5.62 -21.62 -8.57
CA PHE A 438 6.67 -22.12 -9.45
C PHE A 438 7.47 -20.98 -10.07
N ILE A 439 8.68 -21.33 -10.53
CA ILE A 439 9.49 -20.48 -11.41
C ILE A 439 9.76 -21.31 -12.66
N GLN A 440 9.22 -20.87 -13.79
CA GLN A 440 9.28 -21.56 -15.06
C GLN A 440 10.14 -20.77 -16.04
N PRO A 441 11.36 -21.26 -16.39
CA PRO A 441 12.12 -20.69 -17.49
C PRO A 441 11.43 -20.97 -18.84
N TYR A 442 11.47 -19.99 -19.73
CA TYR A 442 11.07 -20.18 -21.12
C TYR A 442 12.11 -21.06 -21.83
N ARG A 443 11.65 -22.08 -22.48
CA ARG A 443 12.46 -22.91 -23.38
C ARG A 443 11.63 -23.10 -24.64
N ALA A 444 12.18 -22.75 -25.77
CA ALA A 444 11.60 -23.09 -27.05
C ALA A 444 11.47 -24.62 -27.12
N LYS A 445 10.23 -25.12 -27.22
CA LYS A 445 9.97 -26.57 -27.25
C LYS A 445 9.98 -27.12 -28.65
N GLU A 446 9.68 -26.28 -29.64
CA GLU A 446 9.54 -26.66 -31.04
C GLU A 446 10.38 -25.74 -31.94
N LEU A 447 10.80 -26.29 -33.08
CA LEU A 447 11.51 -25.52 -34.10
C LEU A 447 10.70 -24.30 -34.55
N ALA A 448 9.37 -24.42 -34.55
CA ALA A 448 8.42 -23.36 -34.85
C ALA A 448 8.54 -22.15 -33.91
N ASP A 449 8.89 -22.36 -32.63
CA ASP A 449 9.09 -21.29 -31.68
C ASP A 449 10.35 -20.46 -31.99
N LEU A 450 11.38 -21.09 -32.56
CA LEU A 450 12.61 -20.40 -32.99
C LEU A 450 12.33 -19.45 -34.17
N PHE A 451 11.44 -19.86 -35.09
CA PHE A 451 11.10 -19.04 -36.25
C PHE A 451 10.30 -17.78 -35.89
N ARG A 452 9.58 -17.76 -34.79
CA ARG A 452 8.89 -16.56 -34.29
C ARG A 452 9.84 -15.40 -33.92
N TRP A 453 11.13 -15.70 -33.81
CA TRP A 453 12.16 -14.71 -33.47
C TRP A 453 12.80 -14.05 -34.69
N ILE A 454 12.55 -14.62 -35.86
CA ILE A 454 13.08 -14.09 -37.11
C ILE A 454 12.04 -13.09 -37.69
N PRO A 455 12.45 -11.94 -38.20
CA PRO A 455 11.56 -10.99 -38.87
C PRO A 455 10.74 -11.72 -39.94
N ARG A 456 9.47 -11.37 -40.02
CA ARG A 456 8.54 -12.00 -40.96
C ARG A 456 9.02 -11.90 -42.42
N GLU A 457 9.62 -10.78 -42.76
CA GLU A 457 10.19 -10.50 -44.08
C GLU A 457 11.31 -11.49 -44.43
N ASP A 458 12.22 -11.76 -43.48
CA ASP A 458 13.32 -12.72 -43.67
C ASP A 458 12.79 -14.16 -43.83
N LEU A 459 11.73 -14.51 -43.07
CA LEU A 459 11.08 -15.80 -43.18
C LEU A 459 10.40 -15.98 -44.54
N ILE A 460 9.73 -14.92 -45.04
CA ILE A 460 9.09 -14.91 -46.38
C ILE A 460 10.18 -15.08 -47.42
N GLN A 461 11.24 -14.30 -47.35
CA GLN A 461 12.35 -14.37 -48.29
C GLN A 461 13.02 -15.76 -48.32
N PHE A 462 13.23 -16.35 -47.12
CA PHE A 462 13.77 -17.70 -47.04
C PHE A 462 12.82 -18.75 -47.66
N TYR A 463 11.52 -18.64 -47.42
CA TYR A 463 10.46 -19.48 -47.97
C TYR A 463 10.43 -19.40 -49.50
N GLU A 464 10.35 -18.18 -50.04
CA GLU A 464 10.34 -17.92 -51.50
C GLU A 464 11.62 -18.41 -52.16
N ASN A 465 12.78 -18.10 -51.64
CA ASN A 465 14.07 -18.53 -52.17
C ASN A 465 14.32 -20.05 -52.05
N SER A 466 13.55 -20.76 -51.23
CA SER A 466 13.67 -22.19 -51.05
C SER A 466 12.78 -22.98 -51.99
N LEU A 467 11.59 -22.47 -52.26
CA LEU A 467 10.57 -23.13 -53.10
C LEU A 467 10.50 -22.56 -54.51
N ASN A 468 11.08 -21.37 -54.74
CA ASN A 468 11.03 -20.66 -56.04
C ASN A 468 9.61 -20.61 -56.61
N ASP A 469 9.37 -21.11 -57.81
CA ASP A 469 8.05 -21.07 -58.52
C ASP A 469 6.96 -21.90 -57.81
N LEU A 470 7.31 -22.71 -56.85
CA LEU A 470 6.39 -23.48 -55.99
C LEU A 470 5.96 -22.72 -54.72
N ALA A 471 6.58 -21.56 -54.39
CA ALA A 471 6.27 -20.78 -53.18
C ALA A 471 4.83 -20.24 -53.20
N HIS A 472 4.33 -19.80 -54.35
CA HIS A 472 2.99 -19.26 -54.55
C HIS A 472 2.20 -20.07 -55.58
N PRO A 473 1.66 -21.24 -55.22
CA PRO A 473 0.93 -22.07 -56.16
C PRO A 473 -0.35 -21.37 -56.64
N ALA A 474 -0.37 -20.97 -57.90
CA ALA A 474 -1.49 -20.25 -58.52
C ALA A 474 -2.59 -21.19 -59.05
N ASP A 475 -2.29 -22.47 -59.26
CA ASP A 475 -3.17 -23.48 -59.82
C ASP A 475 -3.18 -24.78 -59.01
N LYS A 476 -4.17 -25.64 -59.30
CA LYS A 476 -4.36 -26.92 -58.62
C LYS A 476 -3.18 -27.87 -58.83
N GLU A 477 -2.53 -27.82 -60.00
CA GLU A 477 -1.37 -28.68 -60.30
C GLU A 477 -0.19 -28.36 -59.38
N LYS A 478 0.15 -27.08 -59.20
CA LYS A 478 1.22 -26.65 -58.27
C LYS A 478 0.88 -26.96 -56.83
N LEU A 479 -0.40 -26.85 -56.40
CA LEU A 479 -0.83 -27.28 -55.08
C LEU A 479 -0.61 -28.78 -54.86
N ASP A 480 -0.97 -29.63 -55.87
CA ASP A 480 -0.75 -31.07 -55.79
C ASP A 480 0.72 -31.43 -55.78
N LEU A 481 1.57 -30.67 -56.48
CA LEU A 481 3.01 -30.83 -56.45
C LEU A 481 3.56 -30.50 -55.07
N LEU A 482 3.16 -29.36 -54.47
CA LEU A 482 3.61 -28.94 -53.17
C LEU A 482 3.16 -29.91 -52.07
N HIS A 483 1.91 -30.41 -52.17
CA HIS A 483 1.40 -31.45 -51.27
C HIS A 483 2.21 -32.75 -51.40
N THR A 484 2.51 -33.18 -52.65
CA THR A 484 3.32 -34.35 -52.89
C THR A 484 4.73 -34.20 -52.32
N LEU A 485 5.34 -33.03 -52.46
CA LEU A 485 6.65 -32.71 -51.87
C LEU A 485 6.62 -32.77 -50.34
N SER A 486 5.59 -32.20 -49.69
CA SER A 486 5.42 -32.25 -48.25
C SER A 486 5.36 -33.70 -47.77
N VAL A 487 4.47 -34.51 -48.31
CA VAL A 487 4.29 -35.91 -47.94
C VAL A 487 5.57 -36.73 -48.22
N TYR A 488 6.29 -36.42 -49.29
CA TYR A 488 7.59 -37.08 -49.60
C TYR A 488 8.65 -36.80 -48.56
N LEU A 489 8.76 -35.53 -48.13
CA LEU A 489 9.71 -35.14 -47.08
C LEU A 489 9.30 -35.70 -45.72
N ASP A 490 8.03 -35.78 -45.38
CA ASP A 490 7.50 -36.35 -44.14
C ASP A 490 7.77 -37.88 -44.07
N ASN A 491 7.71 -38.56 -45.19
CA ASN A 491 8.04 -39.99 -45.33
C ASN A 491 9.56 -40.25 -45.54
N ASN A 492 10.42 -39.35 -45.05
CA ASN A 492 11.88 -39.48 -45.14
C ASN A 492 12.39 -39.77 -46.56
N CYS A 493 11.78 -39.11 -47.55
CA CYS A 493 12.12 -39.21 -48.97
C CYS A 493 11.92 -40.63 -49.56
N GLN A 494 10.98 -41.40 -49.03
CA GLN A 494 10.63 -42.72 -49.49
C GLN A 494 9.46 -42.68 -50.48
N ILE A 495 9.71 -42.90 -51.77
CA ILE A 495 8.71 -42.84 -52.84
C ILE A 495 7.58 -43.85 -52.63
N ALA A 496 7.87 -45.06 -52.15
CA ALA A 496 6.88 -46.10 -51.94
C ALA A 496 5.84 -45.72 -50.85
N GLU A 497 6.31 -45.22 -49.71
CA GLU A 497 5.45 -44.78 -48.62
C GLU A 497 4.66 -43.50 -49.00
N THR A 498 5.29 -42.59 -49.73
CA THR A 498 4.64 -41.39 -50.27
C THR A 498 3.49 -41.75 -51.20
N ALA A 499 3.70 -42.71 -52.13
CA ALA A 499 2.67 -43.18 -53.06
C ALA A 499 1.48 -43.82 -52.31
N LYS A 500 1.77 -44.57 -51.26
CA LYS A 500 0.77 -45.21 -50.40
C LYS A 500 -0.08 -44.19 -49.65
N GLN A 501 0.59 -43.20 -49.07
CA GLN A 501 -0.09 -42.14 -48.31
C GLN A 501 -0.92 -41.23 -49.21
N LEU A 502 -0.49 -40.95 -50.44
CA LEU A 502 -1.20 -40.13 -51.41
C LEU A 502 -2.24 -40.92 -52.22
N TYR A 503 -2.35 -42.25 -52.03
CA TYR A 503 -3.21 -43.14 -52.79
C TYR A 503 -3.01 -43.04 -54.32
N VAL A 504 -1.74 -42.89 -54.74
CA VAL A 504 -1.37 -42.81 -56.17
C VAL A 504 -0.32 -43.87 -56.55
N HIS A 505 -0.14 -44.14 -57.85
CA HIS A 505 0.89 -45.03 -58.31
C HIS A 505 2.32 -44.41 -58.08
N ARG A 506 3.32 -45.23 -57.77
CA ARG A 506 4.71 -44.77 -57.55
C ARG A 506 5.25 -43.88 -58.69
N ASN A 507 4.91 -44.22 -59.93
CA ASN A 507 5.36 -43.47 -61.11
C ASN A 507 4.77 -42.03 -61.12
N THR A 508 3.54 -41.83 -60.61
CA THR A 508 2.93 -40.51 -60.45
C THR A 508 3.71 -39.68 -59.42
N VAL A 509 4.15 -40.28 -58.34
CA VAL A 509 5.01 -39.59 -57.34
C VAL A 509 6.35 -39.20 -57.98
N VAL A 510 7.01 -40.11 -58.69
CA VAL A 510 8.27 -39.81 -59.39
C VAL A 510 8.09 -38.63 -60.36
N TYR A 511 7.06 -38.69 -61.21
CA TYR A 511 6.72 -37.61 -62.15
C TYR A 511 6.52 -36.24 -61.44
N ARG A 512 5.73 -36.25 -60.37
CA ARG A 512 5.49 -35.04 -59.59
C ARG A 512 6.73 -34.49 -58.93
N LEU A 513 7.60 -35.35 -58.38
CA LEU A 513 8.88 -34.93 -57.77
C LEU A 513 9.87 -34.39 -58.82
N ASP A 514 9.90 -34.98 -60.04
CA ASP A 514 10.73 -34.46 -61.14
C ASP A 514 10.27 -33.05 -61.52
N LYS A 515 8.96 -32.82 -61.58
CA LYS A 515 8.37 -31.47 -61.78
C LYS A 515 8.71 -30.52 -60.65
N CYS A 516 8.65 -30.96 -59.39
CA CYS A 516 9.11 -30.16 -58.24
C CYS A 516 10.58 -29.78 -58.38
N LYS A 517 11.45 -30.73 -58.79
CA LYS A 517 12.87 -30.48 -59.03
C LYS A 517 13.11 -29.42 -60.10
N GLU A 518 12.36 -29.45 -61.19
CA GLU A 518 12.40 -28.43 -62.26
C GLU A 518 12.03 -27.04 -61.75
N LEU A 519 10.90 -26.93 -61.01
CA LEU A 519 10.41 -25.65 -60.47
C LEU A 519 11.27 -25.09 -59.35
N ILE A 520 11.85 -25.95 -58.48
CA ILE A 520 12.74 -25.53 -57.38
C ILE A 520 14.16 -25.24 -57.91
N GLY A 521 14.55 -25.90 -59.02
CA GLY A 521 15.90 -25.76 -59.60
C GLY A 521 17.03 -26.42 -58.79
N ARG A 522 16.70 -27.38 -57.90
CA ARG A 522 17.66 -28.06 -57.01
C ARG A 522 17.36 -29.54 -56.92
N ASP A 523 18.42 -30.35 -56.65
CA ASP A 523 18.22 -31.80 -56.51
C ASP A 523 17.62 -32.15 -55.15
N LEU A 524 16.43 -32.75 -55.14
CA LEU A 524 15.71 -33.17 -53.95
C LEU A 524 16.39 -34.33 -53.19
N LYS A 525 17.45 -34.94 -53.72
CA LYS A 525 18.20 -36.00 -53.07
C LYS A 525 19.37 -35.47 -52.19
N GLU A 526 19.72 -34.19 -52.33
CA GLU A 526 20.75 -33.58 -51.53
C GLU A 526 20.26 -33.31 -50.11
N PRO A 527 21.00 -33.75 -49.06
CA PRO A 527 20.60 -33.58 -47.66
C PRO A 527 20.32 -32.11 -47.30
N ASP A 528 21.16 -31.19 -47.75
CA ASP A 528 21.00 -29.74 -47.45
C ASP A 528 19.76 -29.16 -48.13
N VAL A 529 19.39 -29.63 -49.34
CA VAL A 529 18.19 -29.22 -50.03
C VAL A 529 16.94 -29.75 -49.33
N THR A 530 16.95 -31.02 -48.88
CA THR A 530 15.81 -31.59 -48.14
C THR A 530 15.63 -30.92 -46.79
N LEU A 531 16.68 -30.60 -46.04
CA LEU A 531 16.59 -29.84 -44.82
C LEU A 531 16.00 -28.43 -45.04
N ARG A 532 16.52 -27.74 -46.05
CA ARG A 532 16.04 -26.40 -46.44
C ARG A 532 14.56 -26.40 -46.81
N LEU A 533 14.08 -27.37 -47.55
CA LEU A 533 12.68 -27.51 -47.96
C LEU A 533 11.78 -27.86 -46.76
N ARG A 534 12.23 -28.73 -45.84
CA ARG A 534 11.50 -29.00 -44.59
C ARG A 534 11.33 -27.74 -43.75
N VAL A 535 12.37 -26.92 -43.60
CA VAL A 535 12.28 -25.63 -42.91
C VAL A 535 11.34 -24.69 -43.62
N ALA A 536 11.40 -24.60 -44.95
CA ALA A 536 10.48 -23.75 -45.73
C ALA A 536 9.01 -24.17 -45.57
N LEU A 537 8.70 -25.45 -45.54
CA LEU A 537 7.32 -25.94 -45.31
C LEU A 537 6.84 -25.68 -43.89
N LEU A 538 7.72 -25.78 -42.87
CA LEU A 538 7.41 -25.38 -41.49
C LEU A 538 7.08 -23.88 -41.41
N ILE A 539 7.84 -23.02 -42.06
CA ILE A 539 7.59 -21.58 -42.15
C ILE A 539 6.24 -21.32 -42.80
N ARG A 540 5.89 -22.04 -43.91
CA ARG A 540 4.60 -21.96 -44.57
C ARG A 540 3.44 -22.24 -43.59
N GLY A 541 3.55 -23.33 -42.81
CA GLY A 541 2.54 -23.69 -41.81
C GLY A 541 2.35 -22.61 -40.75
N LEU A 542 3.43 -21.90 -40.34
CA LEU A 542 3.37 -20.77 -39.42
C LEU A 542 2.74 -19.50 -39.99
N MET A 543 2.94 -19.27 -41.31
CA MET A 543 2.48 -18.05 -41.99
C MET A 543 1.01 -18.12 -42.42
N TYR A 544 0.58 -19.28 -42.89
CA TYR A 544 -0.74 -19.46 -43.52
C TYR A 544 -1.71 -20.36 -42.75
N GLY A 545 -1.33 -20.88 -41.57
CA GLY A 545 -2.16 -21.74 -40.72
C GLY A 545 -2.41 -23.14 -41.29
N LYS A 546 -3.07 -24.00 -40.51
CA LYS A 546 -3.43 -25.38 -40.95
C LYS A 546 -4.49 -25.45 -42.08
N GLU A 547 -5.10 -24.35 -42.45
CA GLU A 547 -6.05 -24.28 -43.57
C GLU A 547 -5.39 -24.41 -44.96
N ALA A 548 -4.03 -24.30 -45.01
CA ALA A 548 -3.27 -24.50 -46.23
C ALA A 548 -2.94 -25.98 -46.54
N GLU A 549 -3.24 -26.89 -45.63
CA GLU A 549 -3.24 -28.34 -45.87
C GLU A 549 -4.62 -28.72 -46.47
N GLY A 550 -4.72 -28.68 -47.80
CA GLY A 550 -5.90 -29.11 -48.53
C GLY A 550 -6.23 -30.58 -48.27
N VAL A 551 -6.89 -30.88 -47.17
CA VAL A 551 -7.59 -32.14 -46.94
C VAL A 551 -9.08 -31.85 -47.14
N PRO A 552 -9.74 -32.37 -48.20
CA PRO A 552 -11.18 -32.30 -48.27
C PRO A 552 -11.77 -33.10 -47.11
N GLY A 553 -12.48 -32.39 -46.21
CA GLY A 553 -13.24 -33.05 -45.14
C GLY A 553 -14.17 -34.11 -45.73
N ASN A 554 -13.97 -35.32 -45.26
CA ASN A 554 -14.85 -36.45 -45.55
C ASN A 554 -16.17 -36.20 -44.78
N HIS A 555 -17.17 -35.69 -45.47
CA HIS A 555 -18.56 -35.77 -45.02
C HIS A 555 -19.12 -37.13 -45.46
N GLY A 556 -19.22 -38.04 -44.51
CA GLY A 556 -19.94 -39.29 -44.59
C GLY A 556 -20.32 -39.74 -43.20
#